data_d1829bc084c91eb2832ee9113799f2c7
#
_entry.id   d1829bc084c91eb2832ee9113799f2c7
#
_cell.length_a   1.000
_cell.length_b   1.000
_cell.length_c   1.000
_cell.angle_alpha   90.00
_cell.angle_beta   90.00
_cell.angle_gamma   90.00
#
_symmetry.space_group_name_H-M   'P 1'
#
loop_
_entity.id
_entity.type
_entity.pdbx_description
1 polymer ?
#
loop_
_entity_poly.entity_id
_entity_poly.type
_entity_poly.pdbx_seq_one_letter_code
_entity_poly.pdbx_strand_id
1 'polypeptide(L)'
;MINILFLGLVSFFTDISTEMVYPLIPLYLTGRFGATPALVGVIEGVAESVASLLKVFSGYLTDRFQKKKLIAFSGYAGSLFYKLALLLSGSWWGILAARVIDRTGKGIRTAPRDVLVIESAGAGGMGSANPLGAAFGLHKALDMCGSALGILFTWFLLRGAGSEDFNYRFLFMISVIPAILGLCMFLFVKQGPSPAPAKQREPFWKNIRKVDSQLRLYLLVVFLFTLGNSSNSFLILRARSAGFDEVNVILLYFLFNITAAALSMPMGRLSDKIGRKKLLVPGYLLFSLCYLGFAFAAGKASIVAAFLVYGLYTAMIAGVERAFVAEIAPPALKGTMLGLQATVAGVALLPASVIAGALYDAKGPAAPFLFGAGLSLAAAALLMILMKDIKSNHKEEVLS
;
A
#
# COMPACT_ATOMS: atom_id res chain seq x y z
N MET A 1 1.54 26.21 -2.14
CA MET A 1 2.02 25.32 -3.21
C MET A 1 3.44 24.78 -2.96
N ILE A 2 4.44 25.61 -2.67
CA ILE A 2 5.84 25.17 -2.49
C ILE A 2 5.98 24.05 -1.43
N ASN A 3 5.29 24.14 -0.31
CA ASN A 3 5.38 23.14 0.75
C ASN A 3 4.82 21.77 0.32
N ILE A 4 3.75 21.75 -0.48
CA ILE A 4 3.17 20.52 -1.05
C ILE A 4 4.14 19.89 -2.04
N LEU A 5 4.82 20.72 -2.85
CA LEU A 5 5.86 20.23 -3.75
C LEU A 5 7.02 19.58 -2.98
N PHE A 6 7.53 20.21 -1.91
CA PHE A 6 8.57 19.59 -1.08
C PHE A 6 8.10 18.29 -0.43
N LEU A 7 6.87 18.23 0.11
CA LEU A 7 6.31 16.98 0.64
C LEU A 7 6.18 15.90 -0.44
N GLY A 8 5.80 16.28 -1.65
CA GLY A 8 5.76 15.39 -2.80
C GLY A 8 7.15 14.90 -3.23
N LEU A 9 8.16 15.78 -3.25
CA LEU A 9 9.55 15.42 -3.55
C LEU A 9 10.16 14.50 -2.49
N VAL A 10 9.81 14.69 -1.21
CA VAL A 10 10.18 13.76 -0.14
C VAL A 10 9.66 12.35 -0.42
N SER A 11 8.36 12.24 -0.75
CA SER A 11 7.77 10.94 -1.12
C SER A 11 8.41 10.38 -2.40
N PHE A 12 8.58 11.20 -3.43
CA PHE A 12 9.22 10.81 -4.69
C PHE A 12 10.59 10.16 -4.48
N PHE A 13 11.51 10.84 -3.79
CA PHE A 13 12.84 10.29 -3.54
C PHE A 13 12.83 9.08 -2.59
N THR A 14 11.95 9.09 -1.59
CA THR A 14 11.80 7.95 -0.68
C THR A 14 11.26 6.73 -1.41
N ASP A 15 10.32 6.92 -2.34
CA ASP A 15 9.73 5.82 -3.09
C ASP A 15 10.68 5.30 -4.18
N ILE A 16 11.48 6.16 -4.85
CA ILE A 16 12.63 5.70 -5.66
C ILE A 16 13.48 4.74 -4.82
N SER A 17 13.94 5.19 -3.65
CA SER A 17 14.79 4.40 -2.77
C SER A 17 14.15 3.08 -2.34
N THR A 18 12.87 3.08 -2.03
CA THR A 18 12.16 1.89 -1.53
C THR A 18 11.87 0.90 -2.64
N GLU A 19 11.38 1.38 -3.77
CA GLU A 19 10.99 0.54 -4.91
C GLU A 19 12.18 0.03 -5.72
N MET A 20 13.37 0.63 -5.57
CA MET A 20 14.62 0.03 -6.03
C MET A 20 14.91 -1.30 -5.34
N VAL A 21 14.52 -1.45 -4.09
CA VAL A 21 14.90 -2.58 -3.24
C VAL A 21 13.75 -3.58 -3.06
N TYR A 22 12.52 -3.07 -2.88
CA TYR A 22 11.37 -3.87 -2.49
C TYR A 22 11.12 -5.11 -3.36
N PRO A 23 11.07 -5.02 -4.70
CA PRO A 23 10.76 -6.18 -5.53
C PRO A 23 11.88 -7.22 -5.56
N LEU A 24 13.10 -6.87 -5.11
CA LEU A 24 14.22 -7.79 -5.02
C LEU A 24 14.30 -8.55 -3.69
N ILE A 25 13.63 -8.08 -2.64
CA ILE A 25 13.70 -8.74 -1.32
C ILE A 25 13.31 -10.21 -1.36
N PRO A 26 12.16 -10.63 -1.95
CA PRO A 26 11.82 -12.04 -2.02
C PRO A 26 12.83 -12.86 -2.84
N LEU A 27 13.38 -12.29 -3.92
CA LEU A 27 14.40 -12.94 -4.76
C LEU A 27 15.74 -13.09 -3.99
N TYR A 28 16.14 -12.04 -3.27
CA TYR A 28 17.34 -12.06 -2.43
C TYR A 28 17.22 -13.05 -1.27
N LEU A 29 16.04 -13.13 -0.62
CA LEU A 29 15.78 -14.09 0.44
C LEU A 29 15.85 -15.53 -0.07
N THR A 30 15.20 -15.84 -1.17
CA THR A 30 15.16 -17.20 -1.72
C THR A 30 16.48 -17.60 -2.38
N GLY A 31 17.07 -16.70 -3.18
CA GLY A 31 18.31 -16.99 -3.93
C GLY A 31 19.56 -17.00 -3.06
N ARG A 32 19.70 -16.05 -2.11
CA ARG A 32 20.93 -15.91 -1.31
C ARG A 32 20.90 -16.68 0.00
N PHE A 33 19.73 -16.75 0.64
CA PHE A 33 19.59 -17.39 1.97
C PHE A 33 18.81 -18.71 1.93
N GLY A 34 18.38 -19.16 0.75
CA GLY A 34 17.58 -20.37 0.63
C GLY A 34 16.27 -20.30 1.42
N ALA A 35 15.74 -19.08 1.64
CA ALA A 35 14.50 -18.89 2.38
C ALA A 35 13.33 -19.53 1.65
N THR A 36 12.51 -20.29 2.39
CA THR A 36 11.29 -20.85 1.81
C THR A 36 10.23 -19.76 1.61
N PRO A 37 9.27 -19.94 0.70
CA PRO A 37 8.11 -19.07 0.57
C PRO A 37 7.35 -18.84 1.88
N ALA A 38 7.29 -19.82 2.79
CA ALA A 38 6.72 -19.64 4.12
C ALA A 38 7.48 -18.58 4.93
N LEU A 39 8.82 -18.62 4.90
CA LEU A 39 9.64 -17.62 5.59
C LEU A 39 9.47 -16.22 4.98
N VAL A 40 9.41 -16.12 3.66
CA VAL A 40 9.08 -14.85 2.97
C VAL A 40 7.72 -14.33 3.43
N GLY A 41 6.72 -15.21 3.53
CA GLY A 41 5.37 -14.88 4.03
C GLY A 41 5.39 -14.33 5.46
N VAL A 42 6.16 -14.92 6.36
CA VAL A 42 6.33 -14.44 7.75
C VAL A 42 6.98 -13.04 7.74
N ILE A 43 8.08 -12.85 7.02
CA ILE A 43 8.81 -11.58 6.96
C ILE A 43 7.91 -10.46 6.44
N GLU A 44 7.24 -10.67 5.32
CA GLU A 44 6.36 -9.67 4.71
C GLU A 44 5.09 -9.45 5.54
N GLY A 45 4.49 -10.52 6.09
CA GLY A 45 3.30 -10.43 6.92
C GLY A 45 3.54 -9.62 8.19
N VAL A 46 4.64 -9.88 8.92
CA VAL A 46 5.03 -9.10 10.09
C VAL A 46 5.26 -7.64 9.71
N ALA A 47 6.04 -7.40 8.66
CA ALA A 47 6.38 -6.04 8.23
C ALA A 47 5.14 -5.22 7.85
N GLU A 48 4.24 -5.74 7.01
CA GLU A 48 3.03 -5.02 6.57
C GLU A 48 2.03 -4.80 7.71
N SER A 49 1.88 -5.77 8.62
CA SER A 49 1.05 -5.61 9.81
C SER A 49 1.56 -4.51 10.73
N VAL A 50 2.87 -4.46 10.98
CA VAL A 50 3.49 -3.40 11.77
C VAL A 50 3.20 -2.03 11.16
N ALA A 51 3.38 -1.87 9.83
CA ALA A 51 3.09 -0.60 9.16
C ALA A 51 1.63 -0.18 9.34
N SER A 52 0.69 -1.11 9.18
CA SER A 52 -0.74 -0.82 9.22
C SER A 52 -1.21 -0.45 10.64
N LEU A 53 -0.74 -1.17 11.65
CA LEU A 53 -1.06 -0.87 13.06
C LEU A 53 -0.46 0.47 13.50
N LEU A 54 0.80 0.73 13.12
CA LEU A 54 1.47 1.98 13.49
C LEU A 54 0.88 3.22 12.83
N LYS A 55 0.21 3.12 11.68
CA LYS A 55 -0.53 4.26 11.08
C LYS A 55 -1.60 4.82 12.02
N VAL A 56 -2.30 3.95 12.76
CA VAL A 56 -3.34 4.37 13.71
C VAL A 56 -2.70 5.10 14.89
N PHE A 57 -1.62 4.54 15.44
CA PHE A 57 -0.87 5.17 16.53
C PHE A 57 -0.24 6.51 16.12
N SER A 58 0.30 6.57 14.92
CA SER A 58 0.91 7.78 14.37
C SER A 58 -0.09 8.93 14.25
N GLY A 59 -1.33 8.64 13.84
CA GLY A 59 -2.42 9.63 13.83
C GLY A 59 -2.68 10.19 15.23
N TYR A 60 -2.82 9.31 16.23
CA TYR A 60 -3.02 9.71 17.63
C TYR A 60 -1.84 10.55 18.17
N LEU A 61 -0.59 10.13 17.92
CA LEU A 61 0.59 10.90 18.34
C LEU A 61 0.65 12.28 17.66
N THR A 62 0.29 12.36 16.39
CA THR A 62 0.25 13.60 15.62
C THR A 62 -0.73 14.61 16.23
N ASP A 63 -1.92 14.14 16.57
CA ASP A 63 -2.97 14.98 17.19
C ASP A 63 -2.57 15.41 18.61
N ARG A 64 -1.91 14.53 19.38
CA ARG A 64 -1.53 14.80 20.76
C ARG A 64 -0.32 15.75 20.89
N PHE A 65 0.74 15.48 20.14
CA PHE A 65 2.01 16.20 20.32
C PHE A 65 2.16 17.41 19.42
N GLN A 66 1.30 17.58 18.39
CA GLN A 66 1.33 18.69 17.42
C GLN A 66 2.71 18.91 16.73
N LYS A 67 3.68 18.00 16.92
CA LYS A 67 5.03 18.03 16.32
C LYS A 67 5.06 17.23 15.00
N LYS A 68 4.18 17.57 14.08
CA LYS A 68 3.93 16.83 12.83
C LYS A 68 5.18 16.66 11.99
N LYS A 69 5.96 17.75 11.83
CA LYS A 69 7.21 17.74 11.07
C LYS A 69 8.22 16.75 11.69
N LEU A 70 8.43 16.77 13.00
CA LEU A 70 9.39 15.91 13.67
C LEU A 70 9.00 14.43 13.57
N ILE A 71 7.71 14.12 13.80
CA ILE A 71 7.19 12.73 13.71
C ILE A 71 7.31 12.21 12.27
N ALA A 72 6.95 13.01 11.26
CA ALA A 72 7.09 12.62 9.87
C ALA A 72 8.57 12.43 9.50
N PHE A 73 9.46 13.34 9.92
CA PHE A 73 10.90 13.25 9.67
C PHE A 73 11.50 11.95 10.25
N SER A 74 11.18 11.60 11.51
CA SER A 74 11.66 10.37 12.12
C SER A 74 11.20 9.12 11.34
N GLY A 75 9.97 9.12 10.81
CA GLY A 75 9.49 8.04 9.96
C GLY A 75 10.22 7.95 8.61
N TYR A 76 10.57 9.09 7.99
CA TYR A 76 11.39 9.09 6.77
C TYR A 76 12.85 8.69 7.03
N ALA A 77 13.42 9.07 8.18
CA ALA A 77 14.74 8.58 8.62
C ALA A 77 14.77 7.05 8.77
N GLY A 78 13.64 6.43 9.17
CA GLY A 78 13.49 4.98 9.20
C GLY A 78 13.79 4.32 7.85
N SER A 79 13.44 4.93 6.73
CA SER A 79 13.78 4.42 5.39
C SER A 79 15.29 4.42 5.11
N LEU A 80 16.05 5.37 5.65
CA LEU A 80 17.51 5.38 5.57
C LEU A 80 18.11 4.26 6.44
N PHE A 81 17.67 4.15 7.69
CA PHE A 81 18.13 3.08 8.59
C PHE A 81 17.82 1.68 8.04
N TYR A 82 16.71 1.51 7.36
CA TYR A 82 16.38 0.28 6.65
C TYR A 82 17.47 -0.11 5.64
N LYS A 83 17.92 0.82 4.78
CA LYS A 83 18.96 0.55 3.77
C LYS A 83 20.30 0.18 4.43
N LEU A 84 20.66 0.87 5.50
CA LEU A 84 21.86 0.56 6.28
C LEU A 84 21.74 -0.82 6.94
N ALA A 85 20.58 -1.16 7.49
CA ALA A 85 20.31 -2.48 8.06
C ALA A 85 20.41 -3.60 7.00
N LEU A 86 19.92 -3.35 5.77
CA LEU A 86 20.07 -4.31 4.66
C LEU A 86 21.53 -4.52 4.27
N LEU A 87 22.33 -3.46 4.21
CA LEU A 87 23.77 -3.54 3.90
C LEU A 87 24.54 -4.38 4.92
N LEU A 88 24.14 -4.28 6.19
CA LEU A 88 24.76 -5.01 7.31
C LEU A 88 24.17 -6.41 7.49
N SER A 89 23.06 -6.74 6.80
CA SER A 89 22.40 -8.02 6.97
C SER A 89 23.22 -9.18 6.38
N GLY A 90 23.57 -10.15 7.23
CA GLY A 90 24.23 -11.40 6.84
C GLY A 90 23.32 -12.62 6.95
N SER A 91 22.04 -12.43 7.30
CA SER A 91 21.08 -13.50 7.51
C SER A 91 19.65 -13.02 7.21
N TRP A 92 18.72 -13.95 7.06
CA TRP A 92 17.31 -13.62 6.89
C TRP A 92 16.70 -12.88 8.12
N TRP A 93 17.23 -13.11 9.33
CA TRP A 93 16.87 -12.34 10.53
C TRP A 93 17.22 -10.85 10.39
N GLY A 94 18.39 -10.56 9.81
CA GLY A 94 18.80 -9.19 9.51
C GLY A 94 17.85 -8.53 8.51
N ILE A 95 17.39 -9.27 7.50
CA ILE A 95 16.41 -8.77 6.53
C ILE A 95 15.05 -8.53 7.20
N LEU A 96 14.59 -9.44 8.06
CA LEU A 96 13.36 -9.25 8.84
C LEU A 96 13.45 -7.96 9.68
N ALA A 97 14.54 -7.78 10.42
CA ALA A 97 14.75 -6.57 11.23
C ALA A 97 14.74 -5.31 10.34
N ALA A 98 15.45 -5.34 9.23
CA ALA A 98 15.46 -4.23 8.26
C ALA A 98 14.05 -3.92 7.73
N ARG A 99 13.27 -4.94 7.36
CA ARG A 99 11.89 -4.78 6.88
C ARG A 99 10.97 -4.20 7.96
N VAL A 100 11.11 -4.64 9.20
CA VAL A 100 10.36 -4.07 10.34
C VAL A 100 10.71 -2.60 10.55
N ILE A 101 11.98 -2.21 10.44
CA ILE A 101 12.43 -0.81 10.53
C ILE A 101 11.77 0.02 9.42
N ASP A 102 11.80 -0.44 8.17
CA ASP A 102 11.18 0.26 7.04
C ASP A 102 9.68 0.47 7.27
N ARG A 103 8.98 -0.58 7.64
CA ARG A 103 7.53 -0.57 7.83
C ARG A 103 7.11 0.23 9.05
N THR A 104 7.91 0.22 10.11
CA THR A 104 7.76 1.12 11.26
C THR A 104 7.87 2.58 10.81
N GLY A 105 8.90 2.93 10.05
CA GLY A 105 9.07 4.26 9.49
C GLY A 105 7.87 4.68 8.61
N LYS A 106 7.39 3.79 7.74
CA LYS A 106 6.21 4.03 6.89
C LYS A 106 4.94 4.24 7.72
N GLY A 107 4.73 3.43 8.75
CA GLY A 107 3.60 3.58 9.67
C GLY A 107 3.61 4.92 10.40
N ILE A 108 4.77 5.31 10.94
CA ILE A 108 4.93 6.55 11.70
C ILE A 108 4.75 7.80 10.82
N ARG A 109 5.28 7.83 9.59
CA ARG A 109 5.29 9.04 8.75
C ARG A 109 3.96 9.34 8.06
N THR A 110 3.10 8.32 7.82
CA THR A 110 1.94 8.47 6.93
C THR A 110 0.94 9.51 7.44
N ALA A 111 0.46 9.38 8.66
CA ALA A 111 -0.55 10.30 9.19
C ALA A 111 -0.04 11.75 9.36
N PRO A 112 1.13 12.03 9.98
CA PRO A 112 1.61 13.41 10.11
C PRO A 112 1.94 14.05 8.77
N ARG A 113 2.41 13.30 7.76
CA ARG A 113 2.60 13.78 6.40
C ARG A 113 1.28 14.23 5.78
N ASP A 114 0.25 13.42 5.87
CA ASP A 114 -1.07 13.73 5.30
C ASP A 114 -1.66 14.99 5.95
N VAL A 115 -1.47 15.19 7.26
CA VAL A 115 -1.88 16.42 7.94
C VAL A 115 -1.08 17.64 7.45
N LEU A 116 0.24 17.49 7.24
CA LEU A 116 1.05 18.59 6.66
C LEU A 116 0.62 18.97 5.24
N VAL A 117 0.17 18.00 4.43
CA VAL A 117 -0.41 18.26 3.09
C VAL A 117 -1.70 19.06 3.22
N ILE A 118 -2.62 18.66 4.13
CA ILE A 118 -3.89 19.34 4.38
C ILE A 118 -3.67 20.80 4.80
N GLU A 119 -2.79 21.02 5.79
CA GLU A 119 -2.46 22.37 6.29
C GLU A 119 -1.84 23.25 5.19
N SER A 120 -0.98 22.67 4.38
CA SER A 120 -0.32 23.38 3.27
C SER A 120 -1.30 23.76 2.14
N ALA A 121 -2.33 22.96 1.92
CA ALA A 121 -3.39 23.25 0.96
C ALA A 121 -4.29 24.39 1.44
N GLY A 122 -4.66 24.40 2.73
CA GLY A 122 -5.46 25.47 3.33
C GLY A 122 -4.76 26.83 3.37
N ALA A 123 -3.44 26.83 3.64
CA ALA A 123 -2.64 28.07 3.69
C ALA A 123 -2.27 28.65 2.33
N GLY A 124 -2.40 27.90 1.25
CA GLY A 124 -1.81 28.22 -0.06
C GLY A 124 -2.69 28.99 -1.05
N GLY A 125 -3.95 29.30 -0.73
CA GLY A 125 -4.83 30.09 -1.61
C GLY A 125 -4.86 29.53 -3.06
N MET A 126 -4.92 28.21 -3.26
CA MET A 126 -5.10 27.66 -4.59
C MET A 126 -6.47 28.13 -5.11
N GLY A 127 -6.49 28.88 -6.19
CA GLY A 127 -7.71 29.32 -6.87
C GLY A 127 -8.52 28.20 -7.50
N SER A 128 -8.41 26.99 -6.95
CA SER A 128 -9.13 25.79 -7.34
C SER A 128 -10.36 25.58 -6.46
N ALA A 129 -11.46 25.17 -7.06
CA ALA A 129 -12.69 24.82 -6.37
C ALA A 129 -12.49 23.67 -5.33
N ASN A 130 -11.40 22.88 -5.44
CA ASN A 130 -11.04 21.85 -4.48
C ASN A 130 -9.52 21.81 -4.24
N PRO A 131 -8.95 22.67 -3.36
CA PRO A 131 -7.53 22.76 -3.13
C PRO A 131 -6.93 21.48 -2.50
N LEU A 132 -7.72 20.72 -1.73
CA LEU A 132 -7.27 19.46 -1.12
C LEU A 132 -7.08 18.36 -2.17
N GLY A 133 -8.02 18.22 -3.10
CA GLY A 133 -7.91 17.25 -4.18
C GLY A 133 -6.68 17.48 -5.04
N ALA A 134 -6.39 18.74 -5.40
CA ALA A 134 -5.21 19.10 -6.17
C ALA A 134 -3.90 18.83 -5.39
N ALA A 135 -3.87 19.12 -4.09
CA ALA A 135 -2.71 18.88 -3.23
C ALA A 135 -2.37 17.38 -3.09
N PHE A 136 -3.37 16.57 -2.76
CA PHE A 136 -3.19 15.11 -2.67
C PHE A 136 -2.92 14.49 -4.04
N GLY A 137 -3.52 15.01 -5.10
CA GLY A 137 -3.29 14.59 -6.48
C GLY A 137 -1.83 14.79 -6.91
N LEU A 138 -1.27 15.98 -6.68
CA LEU A 138 0.13 16.27 -6.95
C LEU A 138 1.07 15.40 -6.13
N HIS A 139 0.79 15.28 -4.82
CA HIS A 139 1.58 14.42 -3.93
C HIS A 139 1.56 12.97 -4.41
N LYS A 140 0.38 12.42 -4.76
CA LYS A 140 0.24 11.04 -5.23
C LYS A 140 0.91 10.82 -6.59
N ALA A 141 0.86 11.79 -7.50
CA ALA A 141 1.53 11.70 -8.79
C ALA A 141 3.06 11.61 -8.60
N LEU A 142 3.64 12.43 -7.73
CA LEU A 142 5.07 12.37 -7.42
C LEU A 142 5.46 11.03 -6.76
N ASP A 143 4.67 10.53 -5.82
CA ASP A 143 4.79 9.23 -5.17
C ASP A 143 4.87 8.09 -6.22
N MET A 144 3.91 8.07 -7.16
CA MET A 144 3.86 7.04 -8.21
C MET A 144 4.99 7.18 -9.24
N CYS A 145 5.37 8.40 -9.60
CA CYS A 145 6.54 8.63 -10.46
C CYS A 145 7.83 8.13 -9.79
N GLY A 146 7.99 8.40 -8.50
CA GLY A 146 9.13 7.88 -7.73
C GLY A 146 9.18 6.35 -7.72
N SER A 147 8.05 5.71 -7.45
CA SER A 147 7.92 4.24 -7.48
C SER A 147 8.31 3.67 -8.85
N ALA A 148 7.75 4.22 -9.93
CA ALA A 148 8.04 3.76 -11.29
C ALA A 148 9.52 3.91 -11.64
N LEU A 149 10.14 5.06 -11.33
CA LEU A 149 11.56 5.31 -11.59
C LEU A 149 12.46 4.39 -10.76
N GLY A 150 12.11 4.12 -9.50
CA GLY A 150 12.87 3.18 -8.66
C GLY A 150 12.91 1.78 -9.25
N ILE A 151 11.76 1.26 -9.69
CA ILE A 151 11.67 -0.07 -10.33
C ILE A 151 12.44 -0.09 -11.66
N LEU A 152 12.29 0.95 -12.51
CA LEU A 152 13.01 1.04 -13.78
C LEU A 152 14.52 1.11 -13.57
N PHE A 153 14.99 1.87 -12.58
CA PHE A 153 16.41 1.95 -12.28
C PHE A 153 16.98 0.60 -11.87
N THR A 154 16.25 -0.15 -11.05
CA THR A 154 16.62 -1.53 -10.69
C THR A 154 16.66 -2.44 -11.91
N TRP A 155 15.69 -2.33 -12.80
CA TRP A 155 15.65 -3.10 -14.04
C TRP A 155 16.87 -2.81 -14.92
N PHE A 156 17.26 -1.54 -15.08
CA PHE A 156 18.46 -1.17 -15.85
C PHE A 156 19.75 -1.73 -15.25
N LEU A 157 19.89 -1.67 -13.93
CA LEU A 157 21.07 -2.20 -13.24
C LEU A 157 21.17 -3.73 -13.39
N LEU A 158 20.06 -4.44 -13.19
CA LEU A 158 20.00 -5.89 -13.37
C LEU A 158 20.32 -6.31 -14.80
N ARG A 159 19.75 -5.61 -15.78
CA ARG A 159 19.99 -5.90 -17.21
C ARG A 159 21.43 -5.66 -17.60
N GLY A 160 22.09 -4.65 -17.04
CA GLY A 160 23.48 -4.31 -17.33
C GLY A 160 24.51 -5.27 -16.73
N ALA A 161 24.23 -5.79 -15.53
CA ALA A 161 25.16 -6.66 -14.80
C ALA A 161 24.97 -8.17 -15.09
N GLY A 162 23.83 -8.56 -15.67
CA GLY A 162 23.42 -9.98 -15.73
C GLY A 162 22.85 -10.46 -14.38
N SER A 163 21.89 -11.37 -14.43
CA SER A 163 21.19 -11.82 -13.20
C SER A 163 22.05 -12.71 -12.29
N GLU A 164 23.03 -13.44 -12.84
CA GLU A 164 23.87 -14.38 -12.08
C GLU A 164 24.96 -13.66 -11.26
N ASP A 165 25.49 -12.54 -11.77
CA ASP A 165 26.57 -11.77 -11.14
C ASP A 165 26.07 -10.52 -10.40
N PHE A 166 24.76 -10.36 -10.24
CA PHE A 166 24.18 -9.15 -9.69
C PHE A 166 24.52 -8.93 -8.21
N ASN A 167 25.18 -7.82 -7.94
CA ASN A 167 25.54 -7.44 -6.58
C ASN A 167 24.41 -6.68 -5.87
N TYR A 168 23.55 -7.40 -5.15
CA TYR A 168 22.44 -6.82 -4.39
C TYR A 168 22.91 -5.75 -3.38
N ARG A 169 24.10 -5.93 -2.77
CA ARG A 169 24.64 -4.93 -1.81
C ARG A 169 24.96 -3.61 -2.51
N PHE A 170 25.45 -3.66 -3.74
CA PHE A 170 25.67 -2.46 -4.55
C PHE A 170 24.36 -1.69 -4.80
N LEU A 171 23.28 -2.39 -5.12
CA LEU A 171 21.97 -1.77 -5.26
C LEU A 171 21.47 -1.17 -3.94
N PHE A 172 21.61 -1.89 -2.82
CA PHE A 172 21.24 -1.38 -1.50
C PHE A 172 22.01 -0.10 -1.17
N MET A 173 23.30 -0.05 -1.48
CA MET A 173 24.15 1.14 -1.29
C MET A 173 23.67 2.31 -2.15
N ILE A 174 23.41 2.11 -3.45
CA ILE A 174 22.90 3.16 -4.33
C ILE A 174 21.53 3.66 -3.86
N SER A 175 20.67 2.78 -3.36
CA SER A 175 19.34 3.17 -2.87
C SER A 175 19.37 4.10 -1.64
N VAL A 176 20.52 4.22 -0.95
CA VAL A 176 20.76 5.20 0.12
C VAL A 176 20.71 6.63 -0.42
N ILE A 177 21.20 6.86 -1.66
CA ILE A 177 21.31 8.20 -2.24
C ILE A 177 19.92 8.88 -2.31
N PRO A 178 18.91 8.30 -2.99
CA PRO A 178 17.58 8.93 -3.00
C PRO A 178 16.94 8.98 -1.60
N ALA A 179 17.22 8.07 -0.67
CA ALA A 179 16.74 8.19 0.69
C ALA A 179 17.28 9.45 1.40
N ILE A 180 18.58 9.74 1.24
CA ILE A 180 19.19 10.96 1.76
C ILE A 180 18.60 12.19 1.09
N LEU A 181 18.44 12.19 -0.25
CA LEU A 181 17.81 13.30 -0.97
C LEU A 181 16.39 13.59 -0.47
N GLY A 182 15.60 12.54 -0.20
CA GLY A 182 14.28 12.68 0.41
C GLY A 182 14.33 13.37 1.79
N LEU A 183 15.26 12.97 2.66
CA LEU A 183 15.46 13.61 3.96
C LEU A 183 15.93 15.07 3.82
N CYS A 184 16.83 15.36 2.88
CA CYS A 184 17.25 16.73 2.59
C CYS A 184 16.08 17.61 2.12
N MET A 185 15.21 17.09 1.24
CA MET A 185 14.00 17.82 0.82
C MET A 185 13.06 18.08 2.01
N PHE A 186 13.03 17.18 3.00
CA PHE A 186 12.19 17.35 4.18
C PHE A 186 12.61 18.54 5.06
N LEU A 187 13.87 18.94 5.03
CA LEU A 187 14.35 20.12 5.76
C LEU A 187 13.64 21.40 5.32
N PHE A 188 13.30 21.51 4.03
CA PHE A 188 12.59 22.65 3.44
C PHE A 188 11.07 22.63 3.73
N VAL A 189 10.51 21.53 4.21
CA VAL A 189 9.11 21.45 4.60
C VAL A 189 8.87 22.34 5.81
N LYS A 190 7.86 23.22 5.72
CA LYS A 190 7.45 24.12 6.80
C LYS A 190 6.22 23.55 7.50
N GLN A 191 6.22 23.59 8.83
CA GLN A 191 5.02 23.34 9.63
C GLN A 191 4.41 24.70 9.96
N GLY A 192 3.14 24.90 9.58
CA GLY A 192 2.36 26.07 9.97
C GLY A 192 2.06 26.10 11.47
N PRO A 193 1.54 27.23 12.00
CA PRO A 193 1.07 27.28 13.37
C PRO A 193 0.01 26.19 13.57
N SER A 194 0.22 25.37 14.59
CA SER A 194 -0.75 24.31 14.92
C SER A 194 -2.02 24.95 15.46
N PRO A 195 -3.21 24.58 14.94
CA PRO A 195 -4.47 24.95 15.60
C PRO A 195 -4.43 24.45 17.05
N ALA A 196 -5.13 25.16 17.94
CA ALA A 196 -5.27 24.72 19.32
C ALA A 196 -5.65 23.23 19.38
N PRO A 197 -5.11 22.46 20.35
CA PRO A 197 -5.35 21.04 20.41
C PRO A 197 -6.87 20.80 20.41
N ALA A 198 -7.35 20.10 19.39
CA ALA A 198 -8.75 19.73 19.30
C ALA A 198 -9.14 18.99 20.58
N LYS A 199 -10.30 19.34 21.18
CA LYS A 199 -10.85 18.64 22.34
C LYS A 199 -10.56 17.16 22.20
N GLN A 200 -9.99 16.55 23.26
CA GLN A 200 -9.52 15.17 23.27
C GLN A 200 -10.49 14.26 22.50
N ARG A 201 -10.10 13.83 21.31
CA ARG A 201 -10.87 12.81 20.60
C ARG A 201 -10.80 11.55 21.45
N GLU A 202 -11.95 11.04 21.85
CA GLU A 202 -12.01 9.76 22.55
C GLU A 202 -11.25 8.69 21.76
N PRO A 203 -10.51 7.81 22.43
CA PRO A 203 -9.83 6.71 21.77
C PRO A 203 -10.81 5.92 20.90
N PHE A 204 -10.42 5.58 19.67
CA PHE A 204 -11.30 4.95 18.67
C PHE A 204 -11.97 3.66 19.17
N TRP A 205 -11.32 2.92 20.09
CA TRP A 205 -11.88 1.70 20.67
C TRP A 205 -13.11 1.92 21.57
N LYS A 206 -13.31 3.10 22.14
CA LYS A 206 -14.53 3.42 22.88
C LYS A 206 -15.78 3.50 21.98
N ASN A 207 -15.60 3.84 20.73
CA ASN A 207 -16.67 4.00 19.75
C ASN A 207 -16.98 2.73 18.94
N ILE A 208 -16.20 1.65 19.08
CA ILE A 208 -16.41 0.38 18.35
C ILE A 208 -17.82 -0.20 18.62
N ARG A 209 -18.35 -0.04 19.84
CA ARG A 209 -19.70 -0.54 20.18
C ARG A 209 -20.82 0.21 19.46
N LYS A 210 -20.57 1.42 18.95
CA LYS A 210 -21.52 2.26 18.20
C LYS A 210 -21.48 2.02 16.69
N VAL A 211 -20.69 1.04 16.23
CA VAL A 211 -20.54 0.71 14.81
C VAL A 211 -21.84 0.07 14.32
N ASP A 212 -22.43 0.64 13.28
CA ASP A 212 -23.63 0.11 12.63
C ASP A 212 -23.40 -1.30 12.03
N SER A 213 -24.49 -2.06 11.89
CA SER A 213 -24.44 -3.43 11.35
C SER A 213 -23.85 -3.50 9.94
N GLN A 214 -24.18 -2.54 9.07
CA GLN A 214 -23.66 -2.46 7.72
C GLN A 214 -22.12 -2.24 7.71
N LEU A 215 -21.62 -1.38 8.60
CA LEU A 215 -20.20 -1.13 8.72
C LEU A 215 -19.46 -2.33 9.34
N ARG A 216 -20.05 -3.03 10.32
CA ARG A 216 -19.48 -4.28 10.87
C ARG A 216 -19.36 -5.36 9.77
N LEU A 217 -20.40 -5.49 8.96
CA LEU A 217 -20.40 -6.41 7.83
C LEU A 217 -19.32 -6.05 6.81
N TYR A 218 -19.16 -4.76 6.49
CA TYR A 218 -18.11 -4.32 5.59
C TYR A 218 -16.71 -4.58 6.15
N LEU A 219 -16.49 -4.39 7.46
CA LEU A 219 -15.21 -4.73 8.08
C LEU A 219 -14.91 -6.23 8.02
N LEU A 220 -15.93 -7.10 8.13
CA LEU A 220 -15.78 -8.52 7.89
C LEU A 220 -15.38 -8.82 6.43
N VAL A 221 -16.03 -8.15 5.47
CA VAL A 221 -15.67 -8.25 4.05
C VAL A 221 -14.21 -7.84 3.81
N VAL A 222 -13.78 -6.71 4.39
CA VAL A 222 -12.39 -6.24 4.32
C VAL A 222 -11.43 -7.26 4.95
N PHE A 223 -11.77 -7.85 6.09
CA PHE A 223 -10.95 -8.87 6.73
C PHE A 223 -10.78 -10.10 5.85
N LEU A 224 -11.87 -10.65 5.32
CA LEU A 224 -11.85 -11.84 4.46
C LEU A 224 -11.10 -11.57 3.15
N PHE A 225 -11.35 -10.42 2.53
CA PHE A 225 -10.66 -10.04 1.31
C PHE A 225 -9.14 -9.88 1.55
N THR A 226 -8.76 -9.18 2.63
CA THR A 226 -7.34 -8.97 2.97
C THR A 226 -6.66 -10.29 3.35
N LEU A 227 -7.37 -11.20 4.01
CA LEU A 227 -6.85 -12.54 4.32
C LEU A 227 -6.55 -13.35 3.04
N GLY A 228 -7.31 -13.13 1.96
CA GLY A 228 -7.05 -13.70 0.64
C GLY A 228 -5.98 -12.95 -0.17
N ASN A 229 -5.73 -11.69 0.14
CA ASN A 229 -4.81 -10.81 -0.57
C ASN A 229 -3.45 -10.75 0.16
N SER A 230 -2.61 -11.75 -0.07
CA SER A 230 -1.27 -11.85 0.52
C SER A 230 -0.28 -10.82 -0.07
N SER A 231 0.94 -10.79 0.46
CA SER A 231 2.01 -9.89 -0.02
C SER A 231 2.28 -10.04 -1.53
N ASN A 232 2.55 -8.92 -2.20
CA ASN A 232 2.99 -8.91 -3.61
C ASN A 232 4.28 -9.73 -3.86
N SER A 233 5.01 -10.09 -2.81
CA SER A 233 6.16 -10.99 -2.90
C SER A 233 5.79 -12.35 -3.50
N PHE A 234 4.57 -12.84 -3.29
CA PHE A 234 4.10 -14.10 -3.88
C PHE A 234 3.87 -13.99 -5.39
N LEU A 235 3.50 -12.81 -5.92
CA LEU A 235 3.43 -12.56 -7.37
C LEU A 235 4.83 -12.69 -8.01
N ILE A 236 5.83 -12.14 -7.34
CA ILE A 236 7.25 -12.20 -7.75
C ILE A 236 7.73 -13.66 -7.74
N LEU A 237 7.49 -14.40 -6.64
CA LEU A 237 7.84 -15.81 -6.54
C LEU A 237 7.10 -16.66 -7.58
N ARG A 238 5.83 -16.36 -7.88
CA ARG A 238 5.05 -17.05 -8.92
C ARG A 238 5.63 -16.81 -10.32
N ALA A 239 6.03 -15.58 -10.62
CA ALA A 239 6.69 -15.29 -11.89
C ALA A 239 8.02 -16.06 -12.02
N ARG A 240 8.82 -16.11 -10.96
CA ARG A 240 10.06 -16.95 -10.94
C ARG A 240 9.74 -18.42 -11.17
N SER A 241 8.74 -18.98 -10.48
CA SER A 241 8.35 -20.39 -10.66
C SER A 241 7.81 -20.70 -12.05
N ALA A 242 7.33 -19.69 -12.79
CA ALA A 242 6.91 -19.80 -14.19
C ALA A 242 8.07 -19.64 -15.21
N GLY A 243 9.32 -19.57 -14.72
CA GLY A 243 10.52 -19.52 -15.55
C GLY A 243 10.90 -18.13 -16.08
N PHE A 244 10.45 -17.05 -15.42
CA PHE A 244 11.00 -15.73 -15.67
C PHE A 244 12.31 -15.54 -14.90
N ASP A 245 13.29 -14.92 -15.53
CA ASP A 245 14.51 -14.44 -14.89
C ASP A 245 14.23 -13.20 -14.02
N GLU A 246 15.19 -12.80 -13.21
CA GLU A 246 15.00 -11.68 -12.28
C GLU A 246 14.72 -10.37 -13.01
N VAL A 247 15.38 -10.12 -14.14
CA VAL A 247 15.19 -8.91 -14.95
C VAL A 247 13.74 -8.78 -15.42
N ASN A 248 13.19 -9.88 -15.97
CA ASN A 248 11.83 -9.89 -16.48
C ASN A 248 10.79 -9.89 -15.34
N VAL A 249 11.08 -10.48 -14.18
CA VAL A 249 10.23 -10.37 -12.99
C VAL A 249 10.09 -8.91 -12.54
N ILE A 250 11.18 -8.15 -12.52
CA ILE A 250 11.12 -6.71 -12.17
C ILE A 250 10.31 -5.93 -13.21
N LEU A 251 10.44 -6.28 -14.49
CA LEU A 251 9.63 -5.66 -15.54
C LEU A 251 8.14 -5.96 -15.39
N LEU A 252 7.77 -7.19 -15.00
CA LEU A 252 6.38 -7.55 -14.69
C LEU A 252 5.84 -6.76 -13.49
N TYR A 253 6.67 -6.60 -12.46
CA TYR A 253 6.32 -5.79 -11.29
C TYR A 253 6.11 -4.30 -11.67
N PHE A 254 6.96 -3.77 -12.55
CA PHE A 254 6.78 -2.43 -13.14
C PHE A 254 5.46 -2.35 -13.91
N LEU A 255 5.17 -3.33 -14.75
CA LEU A 255 3.99 -3.36 -15.61
C LEU A 255 2.68 -3.27 -14.81
N PHE A 256 2.56 -4.02 -13.72
CA PHE A 256 1.37 -3.93 -12.89
C PHE A 256 1.27 -2.56 -12.19
N ASN A 257 2.39 -2.01 -11.69
CA ASN A 257 2.39 -0.71 -11.02
C ASN A 257 1.99 0.43 -11.96
N ILE A 258 2.53 0.45 -13.19
CA ILE A 258 2.17 1.49 -14.16
C ILE A 258 0.71 1.35 -14.62
N THR A 259 0.21 0.12 -14.77
CA THR A 259 -1.19 -0.15 -15.10
C THR A 259 -2.11 0.36 -13.98
N ALA A 260 -1.79 0.05 -12.73
CA ALA A 260 -2.54 0.54 -11.57
C ALA A 260 -2.51 2.07 -11.49
N ALA A 261 -1.36 2.69 -11.73
CA ALA A 261 -1.19 4.13 -11.73
C ALA A 261 -2.04 4.82 -12.79
N ALA A 262 -1.95 4.36 -14.03
CA ALA A 262 -2.68 4.95 -15.17
C ALA A 262 -4.19 4.85 -15.00
N LEU A 263 -4.68 3.74 -14.43
CA LEU A 263 -6.10 3.47 -14.33
C LEU A 263 -6.75 3.93 -13.01
N SER A 264 -5.97 4.28 -11.98
CA SER A 264 -6.50 4.68 -10.66
C SER A 264 -7.44 5.88 -10.73
N MET A 265 -7.08 6.93 -11.48
CA MET A 265 -7.93 8.12 -11.63
C MET A 265 -9.22 7.83 -12.44
N PRO A 266 -9.17 7.16 -13.62
CA PRO A 266 -10.38 6.73 -14.33
C PRO A 266 -11.32 5.88 -13.46
N MET A 267 -10.78 4.91 -12.72
CA MET A 267 -11.60 4.04 -11.85
C MET A 267 -12.20 4.80 -10.67
N GLY A 268 -11.47 5.72 -10.06
CA GLY A 268 -12.01 6.62 -9.04
C GLY A 268 -13.19 7.45 -9.56
N ARG A 269 -13.06 8.09 -10.73
CA ARG A 269 -14.14 8.86 -11.37
C ARG A 269 -15.34 7.96 -11.74
N LEU A 270 -15.07 6.73 -12.18
CA LEU A 270 -16.12 5.77 -12.48
C LEU A 270 -16.90 5.40 -11.22
N SER A 271 -16.20 5.17 -10.10
CA SER A 271 -16.83 4.87 -8.81
C SER A 271 -17.78 5.97 -8.32
N ASP A 272 -17.41 7.23 -8.54
CA ASP A 272 -18.26 8.39 -8.19
C ASP A 272 -19.54 8.45 -9.05
N LYS A 273 -19.47 7.99 -10.32
CA LYS A 273 -20.62 7.98 -11.26
C LYS A 273 -21.57 6.83 -11.04
N ILE A 274 -21.06 5.60 -10.91
CA ILE A 274 -21.89 4.39 -10.85
C ILE A 274 -22.21 3.94 -9.42
N GLY A 275 -21.53 4.50 -8.43
CA GLY A 275 -21.58 4.10 -7.01
C GLY A 275 -20.43 3.16 -6.63
N ARG A 276 -19.90 3.36 -5.43
CA ARG A 276 -18.68 2.68 -4.96
C ARG A 276 -18.85 1.19 -4.81
N LYS A 277 -19.97 0.73 -4.22
CA LYS A 277 -20.30 -0.71 -4.11
C LYS A 277 -20.31 -1.39 -5.47
N LYS A 278 -20.91 -0.74 -6.50
CA LYS A 278 -20.99 -1.27 -7.87
C LYS A 278 -19.65 -1.40 -8.56
N LEU A 279 -18.60 -0.74 -8.07
CA LEU A 279 -17.22 -0.93 -8.54
C LEU A 279 -16.43 -1.91 -7.67
N LEU A 280 -16.68 -1.95 -6.36
CA LEU A 280 -15.98 -2.85 -5.43
C LEU A 280 -16.29 -4.32 -5.70
N VAL A 281 -17.56 -4.65 -5.94
CA VAL A 281 -17.95 -6.05 -6.24
C VAL A 281 -17.24 -6.60 -7.48
N PRO A 282 -17.32 -5.97 -8.67
CA PRO A 282 -16.54 -6.39 -9.83
C PRO A 282 -15.02 -6.39 -9.58
N GLY A 283 -14.52 -5.45 -8.76
CA GLY A 283 -13.10 -5.41 -8.37
C GLY A 283 -12.67 -6.66 -7.61
N TYR A 284 -13.45 -7.12 -6.64
CA TYR A 284 -13.16 -8.36 -5.90
C TYR A 284 -13.31 -9.61 -6.79
N LEU A 285 -14.29 -9.63 -7.71
CA LEU A 285 -14.43 -10.68 -8.70
C LEU A 285 -13.24 -10.71 -9.67
N LEU A 286 -12.77 -9.54 -10.11
CA LEU A 286 -11.61 -9.41 -10.98
C LEU A 286 -10.33 -9.88 -10.28
N PHE A 287 -10.15 -9.57 -8.97
CA PHE A 287 -9.07 -10.12 -8.18
C PHE A 287 -9.12 -11.65 -8.13
N SER A 288 -10.29 -12.22 -7.87
CA SER A 288 -10.46 -13.68 -7.88
C SER A 288 -10.08 -14.28 -9.23
N LEU A 289 -10.57 -13.70 -10.33
CA LEU A 289 -10.21 -14.14 -11.68
C LEU A 289 -8.70 -14.02 -11.95
N CYS A 290 -8.10 -12.93 -11.53
CA CYS A 290 -6.66 -12.70 -11.65
C CYS A 290 -5.85 -13.76 -10.88
N TYR A 291 -6.27 -14.07 -9.65
CA TYR A 291 -5.62 -15.08 -8.83
C TYR A 291 -5.80 -16.49 -9.41
N LEU A 292 -6.97 -16.82 -9.98
CA LEU A 292 -7.14 -18.05 -10.76
C LEU A 292 -6.21 -18.05 -12.00
N GLY A 293 -6.05 -16.90 -12.66
CA GLY A 293 -5.07 -16.73 -13.74
C GLY A 293 -3.65 -17.05 -13.30
N PHE A 294 -3.20 -16.56 -12.13
CA PHE A 294 -1.90 -16.91 -11.56
C PHE A 294 -1.82 -18.39 -11.17
N ALA A 295 -2.88 -18.97 -10.60
CA ALA A 295 -2.90 -20.37 -10.19
C ALA A 295 -2.73 -21.32 -11.39
N PHE A 296 -3.50 -21.10 -12.47
CA PHE A 296 -3.56 -21.97 -13.64
C PHE A 296 -2.69 -21.52 -14.82
N ALA A 297 -1.80 -20.51 -14.61
CA ALA A 297 -0.93 -20.05 -15.68
C ALA A 297 -0.06 -21.17 -16.24
N ALA A 298 -0.31 -21.52 -17.50
CA ALA A 298 0.40 -22.57 -18.21
C ALA A 298 1.68 -22.10 -18.93
N GLY A 299 1.91 -20.77 -19.01
CA GLY A 299 3.05 -20.21 -19.71
C GLY A 299 3.30 -18.74 -19.41
N LYS A 300 4.39 -18.20 -19.95
CA LYS A 300 4.82 -16.81 -19.69
C LYS A 300 3.77 -15.78 -20.09
N ALA A 301 3.07 -15.96 -21.20
CA ALA A 301 2.04 -15.02 -21.66
C ALA A 301 0.86 -14.90 -20.67
N SER A 302 0.42 -16.00 -20.07
CA SER A 302 -0.64 -15.96 -19.05
C SER A 302 -0.22 -15.25 -17.76
N ILE A 303 1.04 -15.37 -17.37
CA ILE A 303 1.59 -14.60 -16.23
C ILE A 303 1.62 -13.10 -16.56
N VAL A 304 2.06 -12.69 -17.75
CA VAL A 304 2.05 -11.29 -18.19
C VAL A 304 0.61 -10.73 -18.13
N ALA A 305 -0.35 -11.46 -18.69
CA ALA A 305 -1.76 -11.07 -18.66
C ALA A 305 -2.28 -10.94 -17.22
N ALA A 306 -1.91 -11.88 -16.32
CA ALA A 306 -2.31 -11.82 -14.92
C ALA A 306 -1.73 -10.58 -14.20
N PHE A 307 -0.49 -10.16 -14.48
CA PHE A 307 0.08 -8.93 -13.93
C PHE A 307 -0.66 -7.66 -14.41
N LEU A 308 -1.07 -7.61 -15.68
CA LEU A 308 -1.88 -6.51 -16.22
C LEU A 308 -3.25 -6.44 -15.54
N VAL A 309 -3.93 -7.60 -15.41
CA VAL A 309 -5.23 -7.70 -14.73
C VAL A 309 -5.10 -7.34 -13.24
N TYR A 310 -3.98 -7.71 -12.59
CA TYR A 310 -3.70 -7.33 -11.22
C TYR A 310 -3.54 -5.80 -11.07
N GLY A 311 -2.91 -5.14 -12.04
CA GLY A 311 -2.83 -3.69 -12.10
C GLY A 311 -4.21 -3.03 -12.21
N LEU A 312 -5.08 -3.54 -13.07
CA LEU A 312 -6.46 -3.07 -13.23
C LEU A 312 -7.26 -3.26 -11.93
N TYR A 313 -7.21 -4.45 -11.33
CA TYR A 313 -7.83 -4.71 -10.03
C TYR A 313 -7.37 -3.70 -8.97
N THR A 314 -6.06 -3.47 -8.86
CA THR A 314 -5.49 -2.54 -7.89
C THR A 314 -6.03 -1.11 -8.09
N ALA A 315 -6.17 -0.67 -9.35
CA ALA A 315 -6.76 0.62 -9.70
C ALA A 315 -8.24 0.72 -9.28
N MET A 316 -9.00 -0.36 -9.42
CA MET A 316 -10.43 -0.39 -9.05
C MET A 316 -10.66 -0.31 -7.54
N ILE A 317 -9.73 -0.82 -6.73
CA ILE A 317 -9.96 -1.04 -5.30
C ILE A 317 -9.27 -0.01 -4.41
N ALA A 318 -7.99 0.32 -4.66
CA ALA A 318 -7.13 0.99 -3.69
C ALA A 318 -7.66 2.34 -3.13
N GLY A 319 -8.37 3.12 -3.94
CA GLY A 319 -8.97 4.40 -3.50
C GLY A 319 -10.44 4.24 -3.10
N VAL A 320 -11.14 3.33 -3.77
CA VAL A 320 -12.60 3.19 -3.68
C VAL A 320 -13.03 2.58 -2.34
N GLU A 321 -12.25 1.65 -1.76
CA GLU A 321 -12.52 1.08 -0.44
C GLU A 321 -12.56 2.15 0.65
N ARG A 322 -11.57 3.06 0.67
CA ARG A 322 -11.53 4.15 1.65
C ARG A 322 -12.68 5.12 1.46
N ALA A 323 -12.99 5.44 0.20
CA ALA A 323 -14.11 6.30 -0.14
C ALA A 323 -15.45 5.67 0.27
N PHE A 324 -15.59 4.35 0.13
CA PHE A 324 -16.78 3.63 0.55
C PHE A 324 -16.97 3.64 2.07
N VAL A 325 -15.89 3.42 2.86
CA VAL A 325 -15.96 3.57 4.32
C VAL A 325 -16.36 4.98 4.73
N ALA A 326 -15.79 6.01 4.07
CA ALA A 326 -16.11 7.40 4.36
C ALA A 326 -17.57 7.76 4.01
N GLU A 327 -18.19 7.02 3.07
CA GLU A 327 -19.61 7.17 2.68
C GLU A 327 -20.56 6.53 3.69
N ILE A 328 -20.27 5.29 4.13
CA ILE A 328 -21.14 4.56 5.09
C ILE A 328 -20.94 4.98 6.53
N ALA A 329 -19.82 5.64 6.85
CA ALA A 329 -19.52 6.07 8.21
C ALA A 329 -20.31 7.33 8.61
N PRO A 330 -20.82 7.39 9.87
CA PRO A 330 -21.40 8.61 10.41
C PRO A 330 -20.43 9.80 10.28
N PRO A 331 -20.89 11.01 9.92
CA PRO A 331 -20.02 12.17 9.69
C PRO A 331 -19.02 12.44 10.83
N ALA A 332 -19.46 12.31 12.07
CA ALA A 332 -18.63 12.51 13.28
C ALA A 332 -17.56 11.42 13.50
N LEU A 333 -17.69 10.25 12.86
CA LEU A 333 -16.86 9.07 13.09
C LEU A 333 -16.05 8.63 11.87
N LYS A 334 -16.07 9.37 10.77
CA LYS A 334 -15.38 9.00 9.53
C LYS A 334 -13.90 8.65 9.75
N GLY A 335 -13.16 9.47 10.47
CA GLY A 335 -11.77 9.21 10.78
C GLY A 335 -11.55 7.94 11.61
N THR A 336 -12.42 7.71 12.61
CA THR A 336 -12.41 6.50 13.44
C THR A 336 -12.66 5.25 12.61
N MET A 337 -13.60 5.30 11.66
CA MET A 337 -13.97 4.16 10.84
C MET A 337 -12.90 3.83 9.79
N LEU A 338 -12.26 4.83 9.21
CA LEU A 338 -11.08 4.64 8.35
C LEU A 338 -9.89 4.04 9.13
N GLY A 339 -9.69 4.48 10.38
CA GLY A 339 -8.69 3.88 11.26
C GLY A 339 -9.01 2.41 11.60
N LEU A 340 -10.29 2.10 11.87
CA LEU A 340 -10.73 0.75 12.15
C LEU A 340 -10.56 -0.17 10.93
N GLN A 341 -10.91 0.29 9.72
CA GLN A 341 -10.65 -0.44 8.47
C GLN A 341 -9.15 -0.76 8.33
N ALA A 342 -8.29 0.25 8.53
CA ALA A 342 -6.83 0.05 8.43
C ALA A 342 -6.32 -0.94 9.49
N THR A 343 -6.90 -0.93 10.69
CA THR A 343 -6.56 -1.89 11.76
C THR A 343 -6.97 -3.31 11.38
N VAL A 344 -8.20 -3.49 10.90
CA VAL A 344 -8.73 -4.79 10.47
C VAL A 344 -7.89 -5.37 9.32
N ALA A 345 -7.58 -4.55 8.32
CA ALA A 345 -6.68 -4.95 7.23
C ALA A 345 -5.27 -5.31 7.76
N GLY A 346 -4.71 -4.48 8.67
CA GLY A 346 -3.40 -4.75 9.28
C GLY A 346 -3.33 -6.06 10.06
N VAL A 347 -4.37 -6.38 10.81
CA VAL A 347 -4.47 -7.66 11.54
C VAL A 347 -4.58 -8.84 10.57
N ALA A 348 -5.26 -8.68 9.44
CA ALA A 348 -5.42 -9.75 8.44
C ALA A 348 -4.16 -9.99 7.60
N LEU A 349 -3.30 -8.99 7.38
CA LEU A 349 -2.11 -9.09 6.52
C LEU A 349 -1.07 -10.12 7.00
N LEU A 350 -0.86 -10.23 8.32
CA LEU A 350 0.07 -11.22 8.88
C LEU A 350 -0.41 -12.65 8.59
N PRO A 351 -1.61 -13.09 9.03
CA PRO A 351 -2.08 -14.43 8.72
C PRO A 351 -2.23 -14.65 7.21
N ALA A 352 -2.62 -13.65 6.41
CA ALA A 352 -2.70 -13.76 4.96
C ALA A 352 -1.37 -14.22 4.35
N SER A 353 -0.28 -13.54 4.70
CA SER A 353 1.04 -13.83 4.13
C SER A 353 1.65 -15.12 4.71
N VAL A 354 1.42 -15.42 5.99
CA VAL A 354 1.86 -16.68 6.61
C VAL A 354 1.14 -17.89 5.99
N ILE A 355 -0.18 -17.83 5.85
CA ILE A 355 -0.98 -18.88 5.21
C ILE A 355 -0.57 -19.06 3.75
N ALA A 356 -0.40 -17.97 3.00
CA ALA A 356 0.03 -18.02 1.60
C ALA A 356 1.40 -18.70 1.46
N GLY A 357 2.36 -18.36 2.31
CA GLY A 357 3.67 -18.98 2.32
C GLY A 357 3.64 -20.46 2.68
N ALA A 358 2.90 -20.83 3.72
CA ALA A 358 2.72 -22.22 4.12
C ALA A 358 2.04 -23.07 3.03
N LEU A 359 1.02 -22.51 2.36
CA LEU A 359 0.35 -23.16 1.22
C LEU A 359 1.29 -23.31 0.02
N TYR A 360 2.13 -22.32 -0.23
CA TYR A 360 3.12 -22.37 -1.29
C TYR A 360 4.12 -23.50 -1.08
N ASP A 361 4.66 -23.64 0.15
CA ASP A 361 5.62 -24.70 0.50
C ASP A 361 4.95 -26.09 0.52
N ALA A 362 3.75 -26.21 1.08
CA ALA A 362 3.08 -27.49 1.26
C ALA A 362 2.40 -28.05 -0.01
N LYS A 363 1.86 -27.17 -0.86
CA LYS A 363 1.02 -27.55 -2.02
C LYS A 363 1.46 -26.91 -3.35
N GLY A 364 2.58 -26.19 -3.34
CA GLY A 364 3.16 -25.55 -4.52
C GLY A 364 2.60 -24.17 -4.87
N PRO A 365 3.16 -23.54 -5.92
CA PRO A 365 2.98 -22.13 -6.24
C PRO A 365 1.54 -21.72 -6.61
N ALA A 366 0.67 -22.64 -6.97
CA ALA A 366 -0.74 -22.35 -7.29
C ALA A 366 -1.63 -22.19 -6.03
N ALA A 367 -1.29 -22.89 -4.94
CA ALA A 367 -2.17 -23.03 -3.78
C ALA A 367 -2.53 -21.71 -3.08
N PRO A 368 -1.61 -20.76 -2.82
CA PRO A 368 -1.97 -19.48 -2.21
C PRO A 368 -2.93 -18.66 -3.08
N PHE A 369 -2.80 -18.75 -4.41
CA PHE A 369 -3.68 -18.04 -5.34
C PHE A 369 -5.08 -18.64 -5.37
N LEU A 370 -5.23 -19.98 -5.32
CA LEU A 370 -6.53 -20.62 -5.19
C LEU A 370 -7.23 -20.24 -3.88
N PHE A 371 -6.50 -20.24 -2.79
CA PHE A 371 -7.01 -19.81 -1.49
C PHE A 371 -7.47 -18.34 -1.52
N GLY A 372 -6.65 -17.44 -2.06
CA GLY A 372 -6.97 -16.03 -2.18
C GLY A 372 -8.16 -15.77 -3.10
N ALA A 373 -8.26 -16.50 -4.23
CA ALA A 373 -9.41 -16.44 -5.14
C ALA A 373 -10.72 -16.83 -4.44
N GLY A 374 -10.70 -17.91 -3.65
CA GLY A 374 -11.87 -18.37 -2.89
C GLY A 374 -12.34 -17.36 -1.86
N LEU A 375 -11.41 -16.78 -1.07
CA LEU A 375 -11.73 -15.74 -0.08
C LEU A 375 -12.24 -14.46 -0.73
N SER A 376 -11.69 -14.07 -1.87
CA SER A 376 -12.18 -12.90 -2.61
C SER A 376 -13.57 -13.11 -3.18
N LEU A 377 -13.90 -14.32 -3.68
CA LEU A 377 -15.26 -14.66 -4.09
C LEU A 377 -16.23 -14.59 -2.92
N ALA A 378 -15.86 -15.13 -1.76
CA ALA A 378 -16.68 -15.04 -0.56
C ALA A 378 -16.90 -13.58 -0.13
N ALA A 379 -15.85 -12.75 -0.15
CA ALA A 379 -15.93 -11.32 0.14
C ALA A 379 -16.85 -10.58 -0.85
N ALA A 380 -16.73 -10.88 -2.15
CA ALA A 380 -17.60 -10.31 -3.19
C ALA A 380 -19.06 -10.71 -2.99
N ALA A 381 -19.33 -11.98 -2.69
CA ALA A 381 -20.68 -12.48 -2.44
C ALA A 381 -21.31 -11.83 -1.20
N LEU A 382 -20.54 -11.72 -0.08
CA LEU A 382 -21.02 -11.04 1.13
C LEU A 382 -21.32 -9.56 0.86
N LEU A 383 -20.43 -8.87 0.13
CA LEU A 383 -20.63 -7.46 -0.24
C LEU A 383 -21.88 -7.28 -1.13
N MET A 384 -22.07 -8.18 -2.09
CA MET A 384 -23.17 -8.09 -3.04
C MET A 384 -24.53 -8.39 -2.39
N ILE A 385 -24.60 -9.47 -1.60
CA ILE A 385 -25.88 -10.02 -1.09
C ILE A 385 -26.33 -9.29 0.19
N LEU A 386 -25.42 -9.07 1.14
CA LEU A 386 -25.79 -8.64 2.48
C LEU A 386 -25.70 -7.12 2.68
N MET A 387 -24.89 -6.40 1.90
CA MET A 387 -24.85 -4.96 2.01
C MET A 387 -25.92 -4.30 1.16
N LYS A 388 -26.68 -3.40 1.79
CA LYS A 388 -27.71 -2.60 1.11
C LYS A 388 -27.03 -1.58 0.17
N ASP A 389 -27.70 -1.30 -0.97
CA ASP A 389 -27.27 -0.19 -1.82
C ASP A 389 -27.52 1.13 -1.10
N ILE A 390 -26.49 1.96 -1.00
CA ILE A 390 -26.63 3.30 -0.47
C ILE A 390 -27.23 4.15 -1.59
N LYS A 391 -28.49 4.55 -1.41
CA LYS A 391 -29.10 5.56 -2.29
C LYS A 391 -28.25 6.83 -2.14
N SER A 392 -27.74 7.34 -3.26
CA SER A 392 -27.05 8.63 -3.31
C SER A 392 -28.03 9.73 -2.94
N ASN A 393 -28.03 10.16 -1.68
CA ASN A 393 -28.83 11.30 -1.18
C ASN A 393 -28.37 12.66 -1.76
N HIS A 394 -27.42 12.67 -2.69
CA HIS A 394 -26.90 13.90 -3.27
C HIS A 394 -27.80 14.53 -4.33
N LYS A 395 -28.98 13.95 -4.65
CA LYS A 395 -29.92 14.58 -5.58
C LYS A 395 -31.04 15.39 -4.92
N GLU A 396 -31.25 15.27 -3.61
CA GLU A 396 -32.35 15.97 -2.92
C GLU A 396 -31.92 17.29 -2.26
N GLU A 397 -30.63 17.49 -1.95
CA GLU A 397 -30.15 18.74 -1.33
C GLU A 397 -29.82 19.86 -2.33
N VAL A 398 -29.84 19.62 -3.62
CA VAL A 398 -29.58 20.64 -4.68
C VAL A 398 -30.91 21.18 -5.24
N LEU A 399 -32.04 20.61 -4.89
CA LEU A 399 -33.40 21.02 -5.34
C LEU A 399 -34.30 21.53 -4.21
N SER A 400 -33.80 21.64 -3.00
CA SER A 400 -34.43 22.36 -1.88
C SER A 400 -33.61 23.62 -1.55
#